data_7a58de9895f85a22e74da54e1e519b15
#
_entry.id   7a58de9895f85a22e74da54e1e519b15
#
_cell.length_a   1.000
_cell.length_b   1.000
_cell.length_c   1.000
_cell.angle_alpha   90.00
_cell.angle_beta   90.00
_cell.angle_gamma   90.00
#
_symmetry.space_group_name_H-M   'P 1'
#
loop_
_entity.id
_entity.type
_entity.pdbx_description
1 polymer ?
#
loop_
_entity_poly.entity_id
_entity_poly.type
_entity_poly.pdbx_seq_one_letter_code
_entity_poly.pdbx_strand_id
1 'polypeptide(L)'
;MSHDHVTDSRAGGISARAAGLTPMRSASSAASSSVPVPAATRNVVLVGHSGAGKTTLVEALLLQAGVVNRKGSVAAGTTVSDGDGIEHRMQRSVNLAVTPLDADRVRVNLLDTPGYADFVGDLRAGLRAADAALFVVSAADSAEGVDGATQLLWDECASVGMPRAIVISRLDSPRADFPAAVAACQDAFGAGVVPLHLPLSAGAEGGCPPDIVSLLDPRDTAARQPAQALADEDEARSALIEGVIAESEDETLLERYLGGEQLDPVALRTDLETAVARGSFHPVLATCAQSGLGCAELLTLLVSAFPSPQEHPLPEVTRPDGGTAPAVSAEADGPLLAEVVKTTTDPYLGRVSIVRVFSGTVRADQPVHVSGHGMADSGHPDHDIDERVGTVASPLGAALRPQPEARAGDICALTKLAHAETGDTLSDRDNPLLMRAWQMPDPTLPVAIVAHSKADEDKLSTALARLVAEDPSMRLEVNAGTSQLVLWCMGEAHADVLVDRLRNRFGVAVDQAELRLPLRETFLRPSSGLGRNIKQSGGHGQYGVCQLEVEPLPPGSGFEFVDRIVGGVVPRQFIPSVEKGVR
;
A
#
# COMPACT_ATOMS: atom_id res chain seq x y z
N MET A 1 -3.26 73.65 -15.82
CA MET A 1 -2.96 74.42 -14.61
C MET A 1 -2.56 73.38 -13.59
N SER A 2 -1.25 73.03 -13.48
CA SER A 2 -0.32 73.59 -12.47
C SER A 2 -0.69 73.09 -11.06
N HIS A 3 0.07 72.46 -10.25
CA HIS A 3 1.54 72.38 -10.06
C HIS A 3 1.82 71.22 -9.08
N ASP A 4 2.98 70.62 -9.30
CA ASP A 4 3.93 69.98 -8.42
C ASP A 4 3.85 70.25 -6.91
N HIS A 5 4.17 69.22 -6.09
CA HIS A 5 5.29 69.31 -5.14
C HIS A 5 5.75 67.93 -4.62
N VAL A 6 7.01 67.70 -4.86
CA VAL A 6 7.92 66.71 -4.29
C VAL A 6 8.17 66.98 -2.81
N THR A 7 8.21 65.93 -1.95
CA THR A 7 9.13 65.91 -0.81
C THR A 7 9.62 64.51 -0.51
N ASP A 8 10.92 64.45 -0.57
CA ASP A 8 11.87 63.42 -0.21
C ASP A 8 11.89 63.18 1.31
N SER A 9 11.90 61.91 1.78
CA SER A 9 12.42 61.57 3.10
C SER A 9 13.06 60.20 3.12
N ARG A 10 14.36 60.24 3.29
CA ARG A 10 15.30 59.16 3.55
C ARG A 10 14.85 58.31 4.76
N ALA A 11 14.88 57.00 4.63
CA ALA A 11 14.95 56.08 5.76
C ALA A 11 16.06 55.06 5.50
N GLY A 12 16.89 54.89 6.50
CA GLY A 12 18.18 54.23 6.47
C GLY A 12 18.15 52.74 6.24
N GLY A 13 19.12 52.29 5.48
CA GLY A 13 19.41 50.89 5.28
C GLY A 13 20.00 50.25 6.53
N ILE A 14 19.41 49.14 6.96
CA ILE A 14 20.04 48.20 7.86
C ILE A 14 20.60 47.07 7.00
N SER A 15 21.92 47.04 6.88
CA SER A 15 22.70 45.99 6.21
C SER A 15 22.70 44.74 7.10
N ALA A 16 21.94 43.74 6.73
CA ALA A 16 22.10 42.39 7.27
C ALA A 16 23.25 41.73 6.50
N ARG A 17 24.35 41.51 7.16
CA ARG A 17 25.43 40.63 6.70
C ARG A 17 24.90 39.19 6.74
N ALA A 18 24.60 38.61 5.59
CA ALA A 18 24.41 37.20 5.41
C ALA A 18 25.73 36.46 5.64
N ALA A 19 25.76 35.62 6.66
CA ALA A 19 26.80 34.61 6.84
C ALA A 19 26.68 33.59 5.71
N GLY A 20 27.84 33.23 5.12
CA GLY A 20 27.93 32.42 3.92
C GLY A 20 27.39 31.01 4.06
N LEU A 21 26.18 30.84 3.60
CA LEU A 21 25.69 29.58 3.06
C LEU A 21 25.99 29.63 1.55
N THR A 22 26.88 28.74 1.14
CA THR A 22 27.13 28.52 -0.30
C THR A 22 25.80 28.06 -0.90
N PRO A 23 25.17 28.78 -1.84
CA PRO A 23 23.96 28.30 -2.45
C PRO A 23 24.30 27.03 -3.22
N MET A 24 23.64 25.90 -2.88
CA MET A 24 23.60 24.75 -3.77
C MET A 24 23.22 25.26 -5.15
N ARG A 25 24.11 25.05 -6.10
CA ARG A 25 23.89 25.41 -7.50
C ARG A 25 22.54 24.83 -7.89
N SER A 26 21.61 25.70 -8.30
CA SER A 26 20.42 25.30 -9.02
C SER A 26 20.85 24.37 -10.15
N ALA A 27 20.61 23.08 -10.00
CA ALA A 27 20.74 22.12 -11.08
C ALA A 27 19.75 22.57 -12.15
N SER A 28 20.27 23.10 -13.24
CA SER A 28 19.55 23.37 -14.47
C SER A 28 18.69 22.13 -14.78
N SER A 29 17.41 22.33 -15.01
CA SER A 29 16.44 21.34 -15.40
C SER A 29 16.73 20.78 -16.81
N ALA A 30 17.72 19.93 -16.89
CA ALA A 30 17.82 18.87 -17.86
C ALA A 30 17.72 17.60 -16.99
N ALA A 31 16.49 17.14 -16.75
CA ALA A 31 16.27 15.81 -16.20
C ALA A 31 17.07 14.84 -17.09
N SER A 32 18.21 14.40 -16.59
CA SER A 32 18.99 13.32 -17.19
C SER A 32 18.05 12.11 -17.16
N SER A 33 17.55 11.71 -18.32
CA SER A 33 16.71 10.52 -18.53
C SER A 33 17.54 9.25 -18.42
N SER A 34 18.48 9.18 -17.50
CA SER A 34 19.20 7.94 -17.21
C SER A 34 18.28 7.04 -16.42
N VAL A 35 18.03 5.85 -16.96
CA VAL A 35 17.32 4.79 -16.25
C VAL A 35 18.12 4.46 -14.98
N PRO A 36 17.48 4.43 -13.80
CA PRO A 36 18.17 4.18 -12.54
C PRO A 36 18.83 2.80 -12.53
N VAL A 37 19.92 2.68 -11.80
CA VAL A 37 20.59 1.40 -11.58
C VAL A 37 20.20 0.85 -10.19
N PRO A 38 20.19 -0.47 -9.99
CA PRO A 38 19.73 -1.07 -8.73
C PRO A 38 20.42 -0.50 -7.49
N ALA A 39 21.73 -0.37 -7.48
CA ALA A 39 22.51 0.18 -6.36
C ALA A 39 22.15 1.64 -6.02
N ALA A 40 21.66 2.42 -7.00
CA ALA A 40 21.26 3.80 -6.83
C ALA A 40 19.72 3.96 -6.83
N THR A 41 19.01 2.97 -6.33
CA THR A 41 17.55 3.00 -6.17
C THR A 41 17.18 2.73 -4.71
N ARG A 42 16.12 3.36 -4.22
CA ARG A 42 15.51 3.12 -2.90
C ARG A 42 14.00 3.06 -3.08
N ASN A 43 13.35 2.01 -2.61
CA ASN A 43 11.90 1.86 -2.65
C ASN A 43 11.37 1.92 -1.23
N VAL A 44 10.66 2.98 -0.91
CA VAL A 44 10.27 3.31 0.46
C VAL A 44 8.77 3.45 0.55
N VAL A 45 8.14 2.58 1.33
CA VAL A 45 6.70 2.66 1.61
C VAL A 45 6.44 3.54 2.83
N LEU A 46 5.46 4.44 2.72
CA LEU A 46 4.98 5.23 3.85
C LEU A 46 3.83 4.50 4.53
N VAL A 47 3.98 4.21 5.82
CA VAL A 47 3.01 3.50 6.66
C VAL A 47 2.55 4.42 7.80
N GLY A 48 1.32 4.28 8.26
CA GLY A 48 0.77 5.02 9.40
C GLY A 48 -0.72 5.28 9.23
N HIS A 49 -1.40 5.65 10.32
CA HIS A 49 -2.85 5.83 10.33
C HIS A 49 -3.34 6.93 9.38
N SER A 50 -4.64 6.96 9.12
CA SER A 50 -5.27 8.03 8.34
C SER A 50 -5.12 9.37 9.06
N GLY A 51 -4.64 10.41 8.34
CA GLY A 51 -4.42 11.72 8.92
C GLY A 51 -3.03 11.92 9.56
N ALA A 52 -2.18 10.90 9.64
CA ALA A 52 -0.80 11.05 10.14
C ALA A 52 0.07 11.99 9.28
N GLY A 53 -0.34 12.33 8.06
CA GLY A 53 0.36 13.29 7.21
C GLY A 53 1.27 12.68 6.15
N LYS A 54 1.12 11.40 5.81
CA LYS A 54 1.90 10.68 4.78
C LYS A 54 1.93 11.42 3.45
N THR A 55 0.78 11.64 2.83
CA THR A 55 0.64 12.33 1.55
C THR A 55 1.19 13.77 1.61
N THR A 56 0.97 14.48 2.73
CA THR A 56 1.52 15.84 2.92
C THR A 56 3.05 15.82 3.03
N LEU A 57 3.62 14.77 3.63
CA LEU A 57 5.06 14.56 3.69
C LEU A 57 5.64 14.25 2.30
N VAL A 58 4.98 13.38 1.53
CA VAL A 58 5.36 13.10 0.13
C VAL A 58 5.41 14.39 -0.69
N GLU A 59 4.38 15.23 -0.61
CA GLU A 59 4.33 16.53 -1.30
C GLU A 59 5.48 17.45 -0.88
N ALA A 60 5.85 17.47 0.40
CA ALA A 60 6.97 18.26 0.89
C ALA A 60 8.32 17.74 0.37
N LEU A 61 8.51 16.42 0.31
CA LEU A 61 9.71 15.78 -0.22
C LEU A 61 9.84 16.00 -1.73
N LEU A 62 8.73 15.91 -2.50
CA LEU A 62 8.71 16.22 -3.93
C LEU A 62 9.08 17.68 -4.21
N LEU A 63 8.61 18.61 -3.36
CA LEU A 63 9.00 20.03 -3.46
C LEU A 63 10.47 20.21 -3.11
N GLN A 64 10.96 19.59 -2.03
CA GLN A 64 12.36 19.65 -1.60
C GLN A 64 13.32 19.11 -2.67
N ALA A 65 12.94 18.02 -3.33
CA ALA A 65 13.71 17.43 -4.43
C ALA A 65 13.54 18.17 -5.78
N GLY A 66 12.69 19.20 -5.85
CA GLY A 66 12.46 19.98 -7.07
C GLY A 66 11.66 19.25 -8.16
N VAL A 67 10.96 18.15 -7.82
CA VAL A 67 10.09 17.40 -8.75
C VAL A 67 8.84 18.21 -9.09
N VAL A 68 8.33 18.96 -8.11
CA VAL A 68 7.21 19.90 -8.24
C VAL A 68 7.67 21.32 -7.86
N ASN A 69 7.08 22.32 -8.47
CA ASN A 69 7.39 23.73 -8.18
C ASN A 69 6.53 24.31 -7.03
N ARG A 70 5.50 23.59 -6.65
CA ARG A 70 4.55 23.97 -5.60
C ARG A 70 4.01 22.72 -4.94
N LYS A 71 3.93 22.73 -3.61
CA LYS A 71 3.33 21.68 -2.82
C LYS A 71 1.82 21.59 -3.06
N GLY A 72 1.32 20.41 -3.32
CA GLY A 72 -0.11 20.11 -3.36
C GLY A 72 -0.75 20.12 -1.97
N SER A 73 -2.07 20.04 -1.93
CA SER A 73 -2.86 20.02 -0.69
C SER A 73 -3.98 18.99 -0.80
N VAL A 74 -4.07 18.10 0.16
CA VAL A 74 -5.16 17.11 0.26
C VAL A 74 -6.51 17.80 0.32
N ALA A 75 -6.65 18.84 1.15
CA ALA A 75 -7.90 19.61 1.27
C ALA A 75 -8.33 20.31 -0.03
N ALA A 76 -7.36 20.71 -0.86
CA ALA A 76 -7.63 21.34 -2.16
C ALA A 76 -7.72 20.34 -3.32
N GLY A 77 -7.46 19.02 -3.09
CA GLY A 77 -7.44 17.99 -4.12
C GLY A 77 -6.37 18.23 -5.19
N THR A 78 -5.19 18.72 -4.79
CA THR A 78 -4.11 19.10 -5.71
C THR A 78 -2.81 18.34 -5.47
N THR A 79 -2.84 17.28 -4.69
CA THR A 79 -1.69 16.41 -4.43
C THR A 79 -1.35 15.57 -5.67
N VAL A 80 -0.08 15.20 -5.79
CA VAL A 80 0.40 14.32 -6.86
C VAL A 80 -0.09 12.89 -6.63
N SER A 81 -0.14 12.45 -5.37
CA SER A 81 -0.51 11.07 -4.99
C SER A 81 -1.99 10.78 -5.22
N ASP A 82 -2.89 11.67 -4.77
CA ASP A 82 -4.33 11.46 -4.82
C ASP A 82 -4.89 11.87 -6.19
N GLY A 83 -4.95 10.93 -7.11
CA GLY A 83 -5.39 11.19 -8.49
C GLY A 83 -6.83 10.78 -8.78
N ASP A 84 -7.48 10.03 -7.90
CA ASP A 84 -8.85 9.57 -8.08
C ASP A 84 -9.86 10.61 -7.57
N GLY A 85 -10.93 10.84 -8.34
CA GLY A 85 -11.99 11.78 -7.94
C GLY A 85 -12.65 11.46 -6.60
N ILE A 86 -12.64 10.19 -6.17
CA ILE A 86 -13.15 9.81 -4.85
C ILE A 86 -12.20 10.24 -3.73
N GLU A 87 -10.89 10.20 -3.94
CA GLU A 87 -9.88 10.67 -2.97
C GLU A 87 -10.08 12.16 -2.66
N HIS A 88 -10.34 12.95 -3.71
CA HIS A 88 -10.65 14.38 -3.54
C HIS A 88 -11.94 14.61 -2.74
N ARG A 89 -13.00 13.81 -2.99
CA ARG A 89 -14.27 13.93 -2.25
C ARG A 89 -14.15 13.49 -0.80
N MET A 90 -13.42 12.40 -0.55
CA MET A 90 -13.19 11.87 0.79
C MET A 90 -12.08 12.61 1.55
N GLN A 91 -11.28 13.43 0.86
CA GLN A 91 -10.09 14.11 1.39
C GLN A 91 -9.12 13.13 2.08
N ARG A 92 -8.95 11.96 1.47
CA ARG A 92 -8.05 10.90 1.94
C ARG A 92 -7.65 9.98 0.80
N SER A 93 -6.45 9.41 0.90
CA SER A 93 -5.95 8.42 -0.04
C SER A 93 -6.69 7.10 0.11
N VAL A 94 -7.09 6.50 -1.00
CA VAL A 94 -7.72 5.18 -1.09
C VAL A 94 -6.94 4.24 -2.00
N ASN A 95 -5.92 4.76 -2.67
CA ASN A 95 -5.04 4.02 -3.58
C ASN A 95 -3.58 4.13 -3.16
N LEU A 96 -2.80 3.10 -3.48
CA LEU A 96 -1.35 3.20 -3.55
C LEU A 96 -0.93 4.15 -4.67
N ALA A 97 -0.10 5.13 -4.37
CA ALA A 97 0.53 5.99 -5.36
C ALA A 97 2.06 5.88 -5.31
N VAL A 98 2.70 5.84 -6.47
CA VAL A 98 4.15 5.83 -6.60
C VAL A 98 4.62 7.19 -7.08
N THR A 99 5.56 7.79 -6.33
CA THR A 99 6.09 9.12 -6.63
C THR A 99 7.62 9.09 -6.57
N PRO A 100 8.29 8.92 -7.73
CA PRO A 100 9.74 8.92 -7.79
C PRO A 100 10.32 10.35 -7.68
N LEU A 101 11.42 10.45 -6.96
CA LEU A 101 12.26 11.65 -6.88
C LEU A 101 13.74 11.26 -6.98
N ASP A 102 14.58 12.20 -7.35
CA ASP A 102 16.02 12.01 -7.40
C ASP A 102 16.70 12.88 -6.32
N ALA A 103 17.52 12.27 -5.46
CA ALA A 103 18.32 12.95 -4.45
C ALA A 103 19.73 12.36 -4.47
N ASP A 104 20.77 13.20 -4.51
CA ASP A 104 22.19 12.80 -4.51
C ASP A 104 22.53 11.69 -5.53
N ARG A 105 21.92 11.72 -6.72
CA ARG A 105 22.01 10.72 -7.81
C ARG A 105 21.38 9.36 -7.48
N VAL A 106 20.63 9.27 -6.40
CA VAL A 106 19.85 8.11 -6.03
C VAL A 106 18.38 8.37 -6.38
N ARG A 107 17.74 7.40 -7.04
CA ARG A 107 16.31 7.39 -7.27
C ARG A 107 15.61 6.87 -6.02
N VAL A 108 14.73 7.68 -5.45
CA VAL A 108 13.86 7.27 -4.34
C VAL A 108 12.44 7.16 -4.87
N ASN A 109 11.89 5.96 -4.90
CA ASN A 109 10.49 5.72 -5.19
C ASN A 109 9.72 5.74 -3.87
N LEU A 110 8.95 6.79 -3.63
CA LEU A 110 8.06 6.87 -2.47
C LEU A 110 6.73 6.21 -2.83
N LEU A 111 6.32 5.25 -2.01
CA LEU A 111 5.06 4.54 -2.13
C LEU A 111 4.11 5.09 -1.06
N ASP A 112 3.25 6.02 -1.48
CA ASP A 112 2.24 6.62 -0.58
C ASP A 112 1.04 5.69 -0.48
N THR A 113 0.78 5.18 0.73
CA THR A 113 -0.26 4.19 0.98
C THR A 113 -1.44 4.77 1.75
N PRO A 114 -2.65 4.25 1.52
CA PRO A 114 -3.79 4.58 2.36
C PRO A 114 -3.50 4.27 3.83
N GLY A 115 -3.96 5.14 4.73
CA GLY A 115 -3.85 4.91 6.18
C GLY A 115 -5.13 4.42 6.83
N TYR A 116 -6.15 4.08 6.06
CA TYR A 116 -7.41 3.57 6.55
C TYR A 116 -7.46 2.05 6.39
N ALA A 117 -7.83 1.33 7.44
CA ALA A 117 -7.76 -0.13 7.50
C ALA A 117 -8.52 -0.84 6.36
N ASP A 118 -9.58 -0.22 5.85
CA ASP A 118 -10.38 -0.77 4.75
C ASP A 118 -9.60 -0.90 3.43
N PHE A 119 -8.47 -0.19 3.28
CA PHE A 119 -7.62 -0.21 2.08
C PHE A 119 -6.31 -0.97 2.30
N VAL A 120 -6.33 -1.99 3.15
CA VAL A 120 -5.16 -2.81 3.47
C VAL A 120 -4.56 -3.51 2.23
N GLY A 121 -5.35 -3.76 1.19
CA GLY A 121 -4.87 -4.30 -0.09
C GLY A 121 -3.80 -3.40 -0.72
N ASP A 122 -4.08 -2.12 -0.87
CA ASP A 122 -3.14 -1.12 -1.41
C ASP A 122 -1.92 -0.91 -0.49
N LEU A 123 -2.11 -0.98 0.82
CA LEU A 123 -1.00 -0.92 1.78
C LEU A 123 -0.05 -2.12 1.64
N ARG A 124 -0.59 -3.34 1.56
CA ARG A 124 0.21 -4.57 1.36
C ARG A 124 0.91 -4.59 0.01
N ALA A 125 0.26 -4.05 -1.04
CA ALA A 125 0.88 -3.82 -2.34
C ALA A 125 2.12 -2.91 -2.22
N GLY A 126 2.01 -1.83 -1.46
CA GLY A 126 3.12 -0.93 -1.16
C GLY A 126 4.26 -1.61 -0.40
N LEU A 127 3.94 -2.38 0.65
CA LEU A 127 4.92 -3.16 1.41
C LEU A 127 5.64 -4.19 0.53
N ARG A 128 4.92 -4.87 -0.35
CA ARG A 128 5.49 -5.86 -1.27
C ARG A 128 6.45 -5.25 -2.28
N ALA A 129 6.19 -4.02 -2.72
CA ALA A 129 7.01 -3.30 -3.69
C ALA A 129 8.22 -2.58 -3.07
N ALA A 130 8.26 -2.41 -1.75
CA ALA A 130 9.27 -1.63 -1.06
C ALA A 130 10.45 -2.48 -0.55
N ASP A 131 11.58 -1.82 -0.35
CA ASP A 131 12.77 -2.39 0.28
C ASP A 131 12.94 -1.89 1.73
N ALA A 132 12.22 -0.81 2.10
CA ALA A 132 12.21 -0.25 3.46
C ALA A 132 10.88 0.46 3.75
N ALA A 133 10.54 0.59 5.03
CA ALA A 133 9.31 1.22 5.49
C ALA A 133 9.58 2.48 6.32
N LEU A 134 8.84 3.55 6.02
CA LEU A 134 8.84 4.80 6.75
C LEU A 134 7.52 4.96 7.51
N PHE A 135 7.56 4.79 8.82
CA PHE A 135 6.40 4.92 9.70
C PHE A 135 6.16 6.38 10.05
N VAL A 136 5.02 6.91 9.65
CA VAL A 136 4.64 8.31 9.90
C VAL A 136 3.66 8.36 11.05
N VAL A 137 4.08 8.98 12.15
CA VAL A 137 3.33 9.13 13.40
C VAL A 137 3.06 10.61 13.66
N SER A 138 1.85 10.96 14.06
CA SER A 138 1.45 12.34 14.30
C SER A 138 1.80 12.77 15.73
N ALA A 139 2.56 13.84 15.87
CA ALA A 139 2.82 14.46 17.17
C ALA A 139 1.55 15.00 17.85
N ALA A 140 0.51 15.29 17.07
CA ALA A 140 -0.76 15.81 17.58
C ALA A 140 -1.65 14.76 18.26
N ASP A 141 -1.37 13.48 17.97
CA ASP A 141 -2.17 12.33 18.42
C ASP A 141 -1.39 11.47 19.44
N SER A 142 -0.27 11.98 19.94
CA SER A 142 0.65 11.29 20.87
C SER A 142 -0.03 10.75 22.13
N ALA A 143 -1.08 11.43 22.63
CA ALA A 143 -1.82 11.00 23.80
C ALA A 143 -2.63 9.71 23.59
N GLU A 144 -2.93 9.34 22.35
CA GLU A 144 -3.66 8.12 21.98
C GLU A 144 -2.71 6.93 21.78
N GLY A 145 -1.40 7.18 21.74
CA GLY A 145 -0.38 6.17 21.45
C GLY A 145 -0.35 5.76 19.96
N VAL A 146 0.33 4.66 19.67
CA VAL A 146 0.36 4.05 18.34
C VAL A 146 -0.82 3.07 18.23
N ASP A 147 -1.60 3.19 17.16
CA ASP A 147 -2.73 2.28 16.94
C ASP A 147 -2.28 0.83 16.66
N GLY A 148 -3.14 -0.13 17.05
CA GLY A 148 -2.80 -1.55 16.95
C GLY A 148 -2.59 -2.04 15.51
N ALA A 149 -3.22 -1.40 14.51
CA ALA A 149 -2.99 -1.76 13.11
C ALA A 149 -1.58 -1.35 12.66
N THR A 150 -1.13 -0.15 13.04
CA THR A 150 0.23 0.31 12.77
C THR A 150 1.27 -0.57 13.48
N GLN A 151 0.99 -1.04 14.71
CA GLN A 151 1.87 -1.96 15.41
C GLN A 151 1.97 -3.32 14.72
N LEU A 152 0.85 -3.90 14.26
CA LEU A 152 0.88 -5.15 13.49
C LEU A 152 1.71 -5.03 12.22
N LEU A 153 1.63 -3.91 11.51
CA LEU A 153 2.44 -3.67 10.31
C LEU A 153 3.92 -3.53 10.64
N TRP A 154 4.24 -2.94 11.80
CA TRP A 154 5.62 -2.90 12.29
C TRP A 154 6.19 -4.29 12.52
N ASP A 155 5.42 -5.16 13.17
CA ASP A 155 5.80 -6.54 13.44
C ASP A 155 5.89 -7.38 12.15
N GLU A 156 5.00 -7.16 11.19
CA GLU A 156 5.08 -7.78 9.86
C GLU A 156 6.39 -7.38 9.14
N CYS A 157 6.74 -6.09 9.13
CA CYS A 157 8.02 -5.62 8.58
C CYS A 157 9.21 -6.24 9.32
N ALA A 158 9.14 -6.36 10.65
CA ALA A 158 10.17 -7.00 11.46
C ALA A 158 10.39 -8.47 11.09
N SER A 159 9.30 -9.20 10.86
CA SER A 159 9.33 -10.64 10.57
C SER A 159 10.08 -10.98 9.27
N VAL A 160 10.13 -10.04 8.34
CA VAL A 160 10.86 -10.18 7.06
C VAL A 160 12.19 -9.42 7.04
N GLY A 161 12.61 -8.86 8.18
CA GLY A 161 13.86 -8.10 8.29
C GLY A 161 13.84 -6.77 7.51
N MET A 162 12.67 -6.20 7.20
CA MET A 162 12.56 -4.95 6.47
C MET A 162 13.07 -3.78 7.32
N PRO A 163 14.02 -2.98 6.83
CA PRO A 163 14.48 -1.76 7.49
C PRO A 163 13.36 -0.76 7.71
N ARG A 164 13.38 -0.10 8.89
CA ARG A 164 12.30 0.81 9.30
C ARG A 164 12.87 2.07 9.91
N ALA A 165 12.24 3.20 9.61
CA ALA A 165 12.46 4.47 10.30
C ALA A 165 11.12 5.11 10.67
N ILE A 166 11.15 6.05 11.59
CA ILE A 166 9.97 6.74 12.08
C ILE A 166 10.09 8.23 11.78
N VAL A 167 9.01 8.81 11.29
CA VAL A 167 8.86 10.27 11.14
C VAL A 167 7.76 10.75 12.06
N ILE A 168 8.13 11.61 13.00
CA ILE A 168 7.15 12.36 13.79
C ILE A 168 6.77 13.59 12.99
N SER A 169 5.51 13.62 12.58
CA SER A 169 4.91 14.62 11.70
C SER A 169 4.01 15.59 12.48
N ARG A 170 3.39 16.57 11.78
CA ARG A 170 2.40 17.50 12.32
C ARG A 170 2.88 18.31 13.55
N LEU A 171 4.15 18.67 13.54
CA LEU A 171 4.75 19.51 14.57
C LEU A 171 4.18 20.95 14.58
N ASP A 172 3.44 21.34 13.55
CA ASP A 172 2.69 22.59 13.42
C ASP A 172 1.36 22.59 14.19
N SER A 173 0.92 21.44 14.69
CA SER A 173 -0.33 21.34 15.45
C SER A 173 -0.19 21.98 16.83
N PRO A 174 -1.21 22.71 17.33
CA PRO A 174 -1.22 23.22 18.70
C PRO A 174 -1.16 22.12 19.78
N ARG A 175 -1.47 20.87 19.42
CA ARG A 175 -1.42 19.70 20.33
C ARG A 175 -0.17 18.87 20.14
N ALA A 176 0.79 19.33 19.32
CA ALA A 176 1.99 18.57 19.04
C ALA A 176 2.87 18.43 20.28
N ASP A 177 3.20 17.18 20.61
CA ASP A 177 4.12 16.81 21.69
C ASP A 177 5.12 15.80 21.13
N PHE A 178 6.31 16.26 20.76
CA PHE A 178 7.34 15.41 20.17
C PHE A 178 7.89 14.38 21.17
N PRO A 179 8.26 14.75 22.42
CA PRO A 179 8.70 13.77 23.41
C PRO A 179 7.66 12.69 23.69
N ALA A 180 6.39 13.04 23.85
CA ALA A 180 5.32 12.06 24.07
C ALA A 180 5.13 11.14 22.86
N ALA A 181 5.25 11.65 21.64
CA ALA A 181 5.16 10.83 20.43
C ALA A 181 6.34 9.84 20.31
N VAL A 182 7.56 10.26 20.68
CA VAL A 182 8.73 9.38 20.73
C VAL A 182 8.53 8.27 21.77
N ALA A 183 8.09 8.63 22.98
CA ALA A 183 7.81 7.66 24.05
C ALA A 183 6.75 6.63 23.60
N ALA A 184 5.64 7.08 22.98
CA ALA A 184 4.63 6.18 22.44
C ALA A 184 5.18 5.22 21.38
N CYS A 185 6.11 5.69 20.53
CA CYS A 185 6.79 4.83 19.57
C CYS A 185 7.73 3.83 20.25
N GLN A 186 8.45 4.22 21.30
CA GLN A 186 9.30 3.33 22.07
C GLN A 186 8.50 2.24 22.80
N ASP A 187 7.36 2.60 23.37
CA ASP A 187 6.46 1.66 24.02
C ASP A 187 5.88 0.62 23.03
N ALA A 188 5.53 1.07 21.80
CA ALA A 188 4.93 0.21 20.80
C ALA A 188 5.96 -0.62 20.00
N PHE A 189 7.12 -0.07 19.70
CA PHE A 189 8.09 -0.60 18.73
C PHE A 189 9.42 -1.05 19.37
N GLY A 190 9.63 -0.72 20.64
CA GLY A 190 10.79 -1.17 21.41
C GLY A 190 11.93 -0.15 21.53
N ALA A 191 12.94 -0.53 22.28
CA ALA A 191 14.05 0.34 22.70
C ALA A 191 15.00 0.75 21.55
N GLY A 192 14.95 0.06 20.40
CA GLY A 192 15.74 0.44 19.19
C GLY A 192 15.24 1.71 18.51
N VAL A 193 14.15 2.32 19.01
CA VAL A 193 13.57 3.57 18.50
C VAL A 193 14.26 4.76 19.18
N VAL A 194 15.10 5.49 18.44
CA VAL A 194 15.93 6.56 18.98
C VAL A 194 15.90 7.80 18.09
N PRO A 195 15.67 9.01 18.66
CA PRO A 195 15.72 10.25 17.91
C PRO A 195 17.10 10.56 17.31
N LEU A 196 17.13 10.99 16.03
CA LEU A 196 18.33 11.55 15.39
C LEU A 196 18.38 13.08 15.52
N HIS A 197 17.21 13.70 15.64
CA HIS A 197 17.05 15.13 15.69
C HIS A 197 16.01 15.51 16.75
N LEU A 198 16.22 16.63 17.39
CA LEU A 198 15.24 17.23 18.31
C LEU A 198 14.71 18.53 17.70
N PRO A 199 13.38 18.76 17.68
CA PRO A 199 12.82 20.03 17.25
C PRO A 199 13.07 21.10 18.34
N LEU A 200 13.48 22.30 17.93
CA LEU A 200 13.47 23.45 18.83
C LEU A 200 12.02 23.81 19.16
N SER A 201 11.77 24.23 20.42
CA SER A 201 10.44 24.59 20.85
C SER A 201 9.88 25.68 19.94
N ALA A 202 8.69 25.49 19.40
CA ALA A 202 7.90 26.57 18.83
C ALA A 202 7.65 27.62 19.91
N GLY A 203 7.78 28.90 19.58
CA GLY A 203 7.54 29.98 20.54
C GLY A 203 6.12 29.92 21.13
N ALA A 204 5.82 30.78 22.10
CA ALA A 204 4.56 30.80 22.86
C ALA A 204 3.28 30.92 21.99
N GLU A 205 3.40 31.26 20.71
CA GLU A 205 2.27 31.41 19.78
C GLU A 205 1.93 30.08 19.04
N GLY A 206 2.70 28.99 19.23
CA GLY A 206 2.53 27.74 18.48
C GLY A 206 3.03 27.82 17.03
N GLY A 207 2.86 26.77 16.26
CA GLY A 207 3.28 26.68 14.86
C GLY A 207 4.44 25.71 14.67
N CYS A 208 5.00 25.68 13.44
CA CYS A 208 6.17 24.83 13.17
C CYS A 208 7.36 25.24 14.05
N PRO A 209 8.12 24.25 14.57
CA PRO A 209 9.42 24.53 15.18
C PRO A 209 10.29 25.38 14.24
N PRO A 210 11.07 26.33 14.76
CA PRO A 210 11.91 27.17 13.92
C PRO A 210 13.08 26.42 13.27
N ASP A 211 13.56 25.36 13.94
CA ASP A 211 14.69 24.54 13.49
C ASP A 211 14.68 23.16 14.18
N ILE A 212 15.53 22.27 13.70
CA ILE A 212 15.83 20.96 14.32
C ILE A 212 17.32 20.88 14.64
N VAL A 213 17.66 20.08 15.64
CA VAL A 213 19.02 19.90 16.11
C VAL A 213 19.45 18.47 15.85
N SER A 214 20.56 18.29 15.16
CA SER A 214 21.20 16.99 14.99
C SER A 214 21.86 16.54 16.31
N LEU A 215 21.55 15.33 16.74
CA LEU A 215 22.19 14.71 17.90
C LEU A 215 23.54 14.07 17.56
N LEU A 216 23.85 13.83 16.28
CA LEU A 216 25.13 13.29 15.84
C LEU A 216 26.20 14.36 15.63
N ASP A 217 25.84 15.58 15.22
CA ASP A 217 26.82 16.62 14.91
C ASP A 217 27.03 17.60 16.08
N PRO A 218 28.18 17.54 16.76
CA PRO A 218 28.46 18.43 17.89
C PRO A 218 28.57 19.91 17.51
N ARG A 219 28.75 20.23 16.22
CA ARG A 219 28.84 21.63 15.75
C ARG A 219 27.49 22.33 15.82
N ASP A 220 26.40 21.61 15.70
CA ASP A 220 25.06 22.15 15.84
C ASP A 220 24.79 22.66 17.25
N THR A 221 25.31 21.95 18.27
CA THR A 221 25.23 22.36 19.68
C THR A 221 26.11 23.58 19.98
N ALA A 222 27.33 23.62 19.44
CA ALA A 222 28.30 24.69 19.70
C ALA A 222 27.91 26.03 19.01
N ALA A 223 27.14 25.99 17.93
CA ALA A 223 26.72 27.17 17.18
C ALA A 223 25.50 27.90 17.80
N ARG A 224 24.80 27.24 18.75
CA ARG A 224 23.59 27.78 19.37
C ARG A 224 23.86 28.74 20.52
N GLN A 225 22.94 29.67 20.70
CA GLN A 225 22.94 30.52 21.91
C GLN A 225 22.47 29.70 23.12
N PRO A 226 23.02 29.94 24.34
CA PRO A 226 22.64 29.19 25.55
C PRO A 226 21.13 29.18 25.85
N ALA A 227 20.40 30.19 25.43
CA ALA A 227 18.94 30.27 25.59
C ALA A 227 18.14 29.30 24.68
N GLN A 228 18.79 28.62 23.73
CA GLN A 228 18.21 27.64 22.81
C GLN A 228 18.60 26.20 23.17
N ALA A 229 19.30 25.99 24.31
CA ALA A 229 19.61 24.65 24.80
C ALA A 229 18.32 23.89 25.14
N LEU A 230 18.24 22.64 24.70
CA LEU A 230 17.16 21.73 25.06
C LEU A 230 17.50 21.04 26.38
N ALA A 231 16.51 20.93 27.28
CA ALA A 231 16.75 20.37 28.63
C ALA A 231 17.27 18.91 28.58
N ASP A 232 16.81 18.14 27.58
CA ASP A 232 17.06 16.70 27.50
C ASP A 232 18.04 16.34 26.36
N GLU A 233 18.77 17.33 25.81
CA GLU A 233 19.63 17.10 24.63
C GLU A 233 20.79 16.16 24.92
N ASP A 234 21.46 16.34 26.08
CA ASP A 234 22.61 15.52 26.45
C ASP A 234 22.20 14.07 26.73
N GLU A 235 21.04 13.85 27.34
CA GLU A 235 20.46 12.52 27.58
C GLU A 235 20.09 11.84 26.26
N ALA A 236 19.38 12.53 25.38
CA ALA A 236 18.99 12.00 24.07
C ALA A 236 20.21 11.70 23.19
N ARG A 237 21.25 12.54 23.26
CA ARG A 237 22.51 12.31 22.55
C ARG A 237 23.22 11.08 23.07
N SER A 238 23.34 10.91 24.41
CA SER A 238 23.95 9.74 25.01
C SER A 238 23.22 8.47 24.60
N ALA A 239 21.90 8.46 24.68
CA ALA A 239 21.07 7.33 24.25
C ALA A 239 21.27 6.99 22.76
N LEU A 240 21.38 7.99 21.89
CA LEU A 240 21.67 7.79 20.47
C LEU A 240 23.04 7.14 20.26
N ILE A 241 24.09 7.68 20.88
CA ILE A 241 25.45 7.17 20.74
C ILE A 241 25.58 5.74 21.29
N GLU A 242 24.99 5.47 22.46
CA GLU A 242 24.94 4.13 23.04
C GLU A 242 24.21 3.13 22.14
N GLY A 243 23.06 3.55 21.55
CA GLY A 243 22.32 2.72 20.61
C GLY A 243 23.11 2.39 19.34
N VAL A 244 23.82 3.37 18.77
CA VAL A 244 24.70 3.15 17.60
C VAL A 244 25.88 2.24 17.95
N ILE A 245 26.55 2.46 19.10
CA ILE A 245 27.65 1.62 19.54
C ILE A 245 27.22 0.17 19.77
N ALA A 246 26.03 -0.05 20.33
CA ALA A 246 25.49 -1.38 20.57
C ALA A 246 25.33 -2.21 19.29
N GLU A 247 25.11 -1.54 18.16
CA GLU A 247 24.93 -2.15 16.84
C GLU A 247 26.21 -2.14 16.00
N SER A 248 27.29 -1.49 16.46
CA SER A 248 28.56 -1.39 15.74
C SER A 248 29.33 -2.71 15.76
N GLU A 249 30.07 -2.98 14.69
CA GLU A 249 31.02 -4.10 14.60
C GLU A 249 32.37 -3.80 15.29
N ASP A 250 32.62 -2.54 15.65
CA ASP A 250 33.84 -2.14 16.37
C ASP A 250 33.67 -2.29 17.89
N GLU A 251 34.03 -3.43 18.41
CA GLU A 251 33.97 -3.74 19.85
C GLU A 251 34.75 -2.73 20.73
N THR A 252 35.66 -1.94 20.16
CA THR A 252 36.45 -0.95 20.91
C THR A 252 35.72 0.38 21.11
N LEU A 253 34.68 0.67 20.35
CA LEU A 253 33.93 1.93 20.43
C LEU A 253 33.32 2.17 21.81
N LEU A 254 32.77 1.13 22.44
CA LEU A 254 32.20 1.22 23.78
C LEU A 254 33.26 1.60 24.83
N GLU A 255 34.43 0.97 24.79
CA GLU A 255 35.53 1.28 25.73
C GLU A 255 36.03 2.71 25.53
N ARG A 256 36.18 3.17 24.31
CA ARG A 256 36.58 4.53 23.95
C ARG A 256 35.57 5.56 24.42
N TYR A 257 34.27 5.32 24.21
CA TYR A 257 33.19 6.19 24.67
C TYR A 257 33.14 6.29 26.20
N LEU A 258 33.17 5.15 26.91
CA LEU A 258 33.22 5.13 28.37
C LEU A 258 34.52 5.74 28.95
N GLY A 259 35.60 5.70 28.18
CA GLY A 259 36.87 6.40 28.50
C GLY A 259 36.82 7.92 28.30
N GLY A 260 35.71 8.47 27.82
CA GLY A 260 35.52 9.90 27.59
C GLY A 260 36.16 10.41 26.28
N GLU A 261 36.52 9.52 25.36
CA GLU A 261 37.01 9.89 24.04
C GLU A 261 35.87 10.46 23.18
N GLN A 262 36.13 11.56 22.48
CA GLN A 262 35.20 12.05 21.47
C GLN A 262 35.26 11.14 20.24
N LEU A 263 34.14 10.45 19.98
CA LEU A 263 34.01 9.61 18.80
C LEU A 263 33.88 10.45 17.53
N ASP A 264 34.43 9.94 16.43
CA ASP A 264 34.31 10.59 15.11
C ASP A 264 32.85 10.56 14.62
N PRO A 265 32.20 11.71 14.40
CA PRO A 265 30.83 11.75 13.91
C PRO A 265 30.63 11.05 12.56
N VAL A 266 31.68 10.95 11.73
CA VAL A 266 31.59 10.26 10.43
C VAL A 266 31.51 8.74 10.62
N ALA A 267 32.34 8.21 11.54
CA ALA A 267 32.30 6.78 11.89
C ALA A 267 30.95 6.40 12.50
N LEU A 268 30.44 7.19 13.48
CA LEU A 268 29.14 6.97 14.09
C LEU A 268 28.00 7.01 13.05
N ARG A 269 28.10 7.88 12.06
CA ARG A 269 27.10 7.93 10.98
C ARG A 269 27.13 6.68 10.12
N THR A 270 28.32 6.16 9.78
CA THR A 270 28.46 4.93 8.99
C THR A 270 27.90 3.73 9.75
N ASP A 271 28.16 3.64 11.04
CA ASP A 271 27.63 2.56 11.89
C ASP A 271 26.10 2.65 12.02
N LEU A 272 25.55 3.87 12.20
CA LEU A 272 24.12 4.12 12.19
C LEU A 272 23.47 3.66 10.87
N GLU A 273 24.04 4.07 9.73
CA GLU A 273 23.53 3.71 8.40
C GLU A 273 23.52 2.18 8.22
N THR A 274 24.57 1.51 8.69
CA THR A 274 24.66 0.04 8.68
C THR A 274 23.59 -0.61 9.58
N ALA A 275 23.40 -0.11 10.80
CA ALA A 275 22.41 -0.62 11.75
C ALA A 275 20.96 -0.41 11.24
N VAL A 276 20.68 0.73 10.61
CA VAL A 276 19.38 1.00 9.98
C VAL A 276 19.13 0.03 8.82
N ALA A 277 20.12 -0.18 7.94
CA ALA A 277 20.00 -1.09 6.80
C ALA A 277 19.76 -2.54 7.24
N ARG A 278 20.29 -2.95 8.39
CA ARG A 278 20.06 -4.28 9.00
C ARG A 278 18.68 -4.40 9.67
N GLY A 279 17.97 -3.29 9.89
CA GLY A 279 16.69 -3.27 10.57
C GLY A 279 16.76 -3.49 12.08
N SER A 280 17.93 -3.33 12.71
CA SER A 280 18.13 -3.44 14.15
C SER A 280 18.04 -2.10 14.89
N PHE A 281 18.27 -0.98 14.19
CA PHE A 281 18.16 0.38 14.69
C PHE A 281 17.06 1.15 13.94
N HIS A 282 16.23 1.89 14.69
CA HIS A 282 15.05 2.58 14.14
C HIS A 282 15.11 4.08 14.43
N PRO A 283 15.70 4.87 13.53
CA PRO A 283 15.85 6.30 13.73
C PRO A 283 14.51 7.02 13.71
N VAL A 284 14.36 8.01 14.61
CA VAL A 284 13.23 8.92 14.63
C VAL A 284 13.64 10.30 14.12
N LEU A 285 12.90 10.82 13.16
CA LEU A 285 13.10 12.15 12.60
C LEU A 285 11.91 13.05 12.89
N ALA A 286 12.19 14.31 13.24
CA ALA A 286 11.20 15.35 13.40
C ALA A 286 10.93 16.03 12.06
N THR A 287 9.68 16.14 11.61
CA THR A 287 9.32 16.83 10.38
C THR A 287 8.13 17.75 10.54
N CYS A 288 8.18 18.91 9.88
CA CYS A 288 7.04 19.78 9.67
C CYS A 288 6.84 19.98 8.16
N ALA A 289 6.00 19.16 7.55
CA ALA A 289 5.75 19.21 6.11
C ALA A 289 5.20 20.57 5.66
N GLN A 290 4.60 21.37 6.55
CA GLN A 290 4.10 22.70 6.24
C GLN A 290 5.22 23.67 5.90
N SER A 291 6.29 23.69 6.68
CA SER A 291 7.49 24.54 6.48
C SER A 291 8.58 23.87 5.64
N GLY A 292 8.56 22.54 5.49
CA GLY A 292 9.63 21.74 4.91
C GLY A 292 10.75 21.37 5.90
N LEU A 293 10.59 21.71 7.18
CA LEU A 293 11.55 21.39 8.24
C LEU A 293 11.74 19.88 8.36
N GLY A 294 12.98 19.41 8.44
CA GLY A 294 13.35 18.00 8.55
C GLY A 294 13.28 17.21 7.24
N CYS A 295 12.79 17.81 6.13
CA CYS A 295 12.67 17.10 4.85
C CYS A 295 14.05 16.84 4.18
N ALA A 296 15.01 17.73 4.33
CA ALA A 296 16.35 17.52 3.79
C ALA A 296 17.11 16.41 4.53
N GLU A 297 17.02 16.40 5.84
CA GLU A 297 17.60 15.37 6.72
C GLU A 297 16.96 14.02 6.46
N LEU A 298 15.64 13.98 6.27
CA LEU A 298 14.93 12.76 5.89
C LEU A 298 15.40 12.24 4.54
N LEU A 299 15.52 13.08 3.51
CA LEU A 299 16.05 12.66 2.20
C LEU A 299 17.47 12.11 2.32
N THR A 300 18.31 12.72 3.15
CA THR A 300 19.68 12.24 3.41
C THR A 300 19.63 10.83 4.01
N LEU A 301 18.79 10.60 5.02
CA LEU A 301 18.62 9.27 5.63
C LEU A 301 18.14 8.22 4.62
N LEU A 302 17.11 8.57 3.82
CA LEU A 302 16.56 7.65 2.81
C LEU A 302 17.61 7.24 1.76
N VAL A 303 18.49 8.15 1.39
CA VAL A 303 19.55 7.88 0.39
C VAL A 303 20.69 7.06 0.98
N SER A 304 21.15 7.39 2.21
CA SER A 304 22.38 6.84 2.79
C SER A 304 22.15 5.58 3.62
N ALA A 305 21.06 5.51 4.39
CA ALA A 305 20.85 4.45 5.37
C ALA A 305 19.83 3.37 4.95
N PHE A 306 18.96 3.64 3.97
CA PHE A 306 18.07 2.60 3.49
C PHE A 306 18.74 1.73 2.42
N PRO A 307 18.42 0.42 2.38
CA PRO A 307 19.06 -0.51 1.48
C PRO A 307 18.67 -0.24 0.01
N SER A 308 19.59 -0.60 -0.86
CA SER A 308 19.29 -0.76 -2.28
C SER A 308 18.56 -2.09 -2.54
N PRO A 309 17.89 -2.26 -3.69
CA PRO A 309 17.31 -3.53 -4.08
C PRO A 309 18.26 -4.73 -4.10
N GLN A 310 19.57 -4.48 -4.21
CA GLN A 310 20.61 -5.53 -4.19
C GLN A 310 20.89 -6.04 -2.78
N GLU A 311 20.59 -5.24 -1.77
CA GLU A 311 20.82 -5.55 -0.34
C GLU A 311 19.58 -6.14 0.32
N HIS A 312 18.42 -6.08 -0.34
CA HIS A 312 17.18 -6.66 0.17
C HIS A 312 16.95 -8.07 -0.39
N PRO A 313 16.57 -9.06 0.44
CA PRO A 313 16.32 -10.42 -0.03
C PRO A 313 15.13 -10.47 -0.99
N LEU A 314 15.28 -11.21 -2.08
CA LEU A 314 14.18 -11.42 -3.03
C LEU A 314 13.13 -12.37 -2.45
N PRO A 315 11.85 -12.20 -2.83
CA PRO A 315 10.81 -13.16 -2.49
C PRO A 315 11.11 -14.57 -3.03
N GLU A 316 10.47 -15.58 -2.41
CA GLU A 316 10.59 -16.97 -2.88
C GLU A 316 10.07 -17.11 -4.32
N VAL A 317 10.88 -17.76 -5.17
CA VAL A 317 10.61 -17.93 -6.59
C VAL A 317 10.63 -19.42 -6.95
N THR A 318 9.64 -19.85 -7.72
CA THR A 318 9.51 -21.19 -8.26
C THR A 318 9.27 -21.13 -9.76
N ARG A 319 9.13 -22.27 -10.41
CA ARG A 319 8.55 -22.36 -11.75
C ARG A 319 7.03 -22.52 -11.64
N PRO A 320 6.24 -22.15 -12.67
CA PRO A 320 4.77 -22.35 -12.65
C PRO A 320 4.35 -23.81 -12.44
N ASP A 321 5.19 -24.77 -12.90
CA ASP A 321 4.98 -26.20 -12.68
C ASP A 321 5.36 -26.70 -11.27
N GLY A 322 5.75 -25.81 -10.37
CA GLY A 322 6.23 -26.13 -9.02
C GLY A 322 7.70 -26.56 -8.95
N GLY A 323 8.41 -26.55 -10.07
CA GLY A 323 9.84 -26.87 -10.15
C GLY A 323 10.71 -25.79 -9.50
N THR A 324 11.96 -26.17 -9.17
CA THR A 324 12.95 -25.23 -8.61
C THR A 324 13.34 -24.17 -9.65
N ALA A 325 13.24 -22.90 -9.26
CA ALA A 325 13.75 -21.79 -10.07
C ALA A 325 15.28 -21.67 -9.99
N PRO A 326 15.93 -21.11 -11.01
CA PRO A 326 17.32 -20.69 -10.90
C PRO A 326 17.49 -19.61 -9.82
N ALA A 327 18.69 -19.45 -9.29
CA ALA A 327 19.00 -18.33 -8.41
C ALA A 327 18.80 -17.00 -9.17
N VAL A 328 18.06 -16.09 -8.57
CA VAL A 328 17.76 -14.76 -9.13
C VAL A 328 18.39 -13.71 -8.20
N SER A 329 18.93 -12.66 -8.78
CA SER A 329 19.50 -11.50 -8.06
C SER A 329 19.00 -10.21 -8.69
N ALA A 330 19.08 -9.11 -7.94
CA ALA A 330 18.64 -7.79 -8.40
C ALA A 330 19.63 -7.17 -9.41
N GLU A 331 19.87 -7.89 -10.52
CA GLU A 331 20.79 -7.49 -11.60
C GLU A 331 20.01 -7.13 -12.86
N ALA A 332 20.42 -6.03 -13.53
CA ALA A 332 19.74 -5.56 -14.74
C ALA A 332 19.90 -6.50 -15.94
N ASP A 333 20.96 -7.29 -15.97
CA ASP A 333 21.26 -8.27 -17.04
C ASP A 333 20.80 -9.70 -16.66
N GLY A 334 20.16 -9.86 -15.49
CA GLY A 334 19.59 -11.13 -15.04
C GLY A 334 18.33 -11.54 -15.82
N PRO A 335 17.77 -12.72 -15.51
CA PRO A 335 16.48 -13.14 -16.05
C PRO A 335 15.39 -12.17 -15.59
N LEU A 336 14.40 -11.93 -16.44
CA LEU A 336 13.28 -11.06 -16.06
C LEU A 336 12.47 -11.71 -14.93
N LEU A 337 12.35 -10.98 -13.84
CA LEU A 337 11.43 -11.27 -12.76
C LEU A 337 10.83 -9.95 -12.27
N ALA A 338 9.53 -9.79 -12.41
CA ALA A 338 8.82 -8.61 -11.97
C ALA A 338 7.44 -9.01 -11.45
N GLU A 339 6.82 -8.17 -10.65
CA GLU A 339 5.50 -8.41 -10.05
C GLU A 339 4.58 -7.23 -10.28
N VAL A 340 3.35 -7.52 -10.64
CA VAL A 340 2.28 -6.52 -10.77
C VAL A 340 1.79 -6.15 -9.37
N VAL A 341 2.22 -5.02 -8.85
CA VAL A 341 1.85 -4.57 -7.50
C VAL A 341 0.50 -3.85 -7.48
N LYS A 342 0.10 -3.30 -8.61
CA LYS A 342 -1.23 -2.67 -8.76
C LYS A 342 -1.66 -2.64 -10.21
N THR A 343 -2.91 -2.98 -10.46
CA THR A 343 -3.56 -2.82 -11.75
C THR A 343 -4.61 -1.73 -11.68
N THR A 344 -4.68 -0.88 -12.69
CA THR A 344 -5.71 0.15 -12.85
C THR A 344 -6.22 0.16 -14.28
N THR A 345 -7.45 0.63 -14.48
CA THR A 345 -8.02 0.79 -15.82
C THR A 345 -8.13 2.28 -16.15
N ASP A 346 -7.33 2.73 -17.11
CA ASP A 346 -7.40 4.10 -17.63
C ASP A 346 -8.37 4.15 -18.82
N PRO A 347 -9.23 5.17 -18.96
CA PRO A 347 -10.19 5.28 -20.05
C PRO A 347 -9.57 5.33 -21.45
N TYR A 348 -8.32 5.80 -21.58
CA TYR A 348 -7.62 6.01 -22.85
C TYR A 348 -6.54 4.97 -23.10
N LEU A 349 -5.80 4.59 -22.08
CA LEU A 349 -4.69 3.65 -22.18
C LEU A 349 -5.12 2.19 -21.97
N GLY A 350 -6.33 1.97 -21.47
CA GLY A 350 -6.81 0.66 -21.07
C GLY A 350 -6.18 0.22 -19.74
N ARG A 351 -5.82 -1.06 -19.64
CA ARG A 351 -5.19 -1.59 -18.42
C ARG A 351 -3.76 -1.04 -18.28
N VAL A 352 -3.45 -0.52 -17.11
CA VAL A 352 -2.14 -0.03 -16.68
C VAL A 352 -1.72 -0.83 -15.47
N SER A 353 -0.58 -1.51 -15.56
CA SER A 353 0.00 -2.30 -14.47
C SER A 353 1.20 -1.57 -13.88
N ILE A 354 1.14 -1.23 -12.59
CA ILE A 354 2.31 -0.77 -11.83
C ILE A 354 3.09 -2.01 -11.42
N VAL A 355 4.35 -2.04 -11.80
CA VAL A 355 5.18 -3.24 -11.71
C VAL A 355 6.48 -2.94 -10.98
N ARG A 356 6.83 -3.77 -10.00
CA ARG A 356 8.14 -3.81 -9.36
C ARG A 356 9.02 -4.79 -10.15
N VAL A 357 10.15 -4.32 -10.67
CA VAL A 357 11.15 -5.17 -11.33
C VAL A 357 12.14 -5.67 -10.28
N PHE A 358 12.18 -6.98 -10.03
CA PHE A 358 13.10 -7.60 -9.07
C PHE A 358 14.41 -8.02 -9.72
N SER A 359 14.37 -8.46 -10.97
CA SER A 359 15.55 -8.90 -11.75
C SER A 359 15.32 -8.60 -13.23
N GLY A 360 16.41 -8.43 -13.97
CA GLY A 360 16.36 -8.21 -15.41
C GLY A 360 15.98 -6.79 -15.80
N THR A 361 15.50 -6.65 -17.02
CA THR A 361 15.10 -5.36 -17.62
C THR A 361 13.84 -5.53 -18.45
N VAL A 362 12.84 -4.69 -18.22
CA VAL A 362 11.60 -4.61 -19.02
C VAL A 362 11.72 -3.52 -20.07
N ARG A 363 11.34 -3.84 -21.31
CA ARG A 363 11.35 -2.92 -22.46
C ARG A 363 9.99 -2.88 -23.15
N ALA A 364 9.74 -1.79 -23.86
CA ALA A 364 8.58 -1.71 -24.73
C ALA A 364 8.64 -2.78 -25.84
N ASP A 365 7.48 -3.27 -26.25
CA ASP A 365 7.29 -4.33 -27.24
C ASP A 365 7.95 -5.69 -26.90
N GLN A 366 8.46 -5.87 -25.67
CA GLN A 366 9.02 -7.14 -25.21
C GLN A 366 7.91 -8.17 -24.97
N PRO A 367 8.09 -9.44 -25.45
CA PRO A 367 7.22 -10.54 -25.02
C PRO A 367 7.55 -10.91 -23.57
N VAL A 368 6.52 -11.13 -22.77
CA VAL A 368 6.62 -11.56 -21.37
C VAL A 368 5.64 -12.70 -21.11
N HIS A 369 5.97 -13.52 -20.13
CA HIS A 369 5.06 -14.51 -19.58
C HIS A 369 4.42 -13.95 -18.31
N VAL A 370 3.11 -14.04 -18.20
CA VAL A 370 2.30 -13.62 -17.06
C VAL A 370 1.84 -14.88 -16.35
N SER A 371 2.21 -15.05 -15.08
CA SER A 371 1.77 -16.15 -14.23
C SER A 371 1.04 -15.62 -13.02
N GLY A 372 -0.19 -16.08 -12.80
CA GLY A 372 -1.00 -15.80 -11.60
C GLY A 372 -1.44 -17.10 -10.98
N HIS A 373 -0.95 -17.46 -9.79
CA HIS A 373 -1.27 -18.70 -9.10
C HIS A 373 -1.52 -18.47 -7.61
N GLY A 374 -2.36 -19.36 -7.05
CA GLY A 374 -2.58 -19.43 -5.59
C GLY A 374 -3.59 -18.43 -5.04
N MET A 375 -4.36 -17.77 -5.89
CA MET A 375 -5.40 -16.82 -5.51
C MET A 375 -6.81 -17.21 -5.99
N ALA A 376 -7.01 -18.47 -6.39
CA ALA A 376 -8.28 -18.97 -6.92
C ALA A 376 -9.45 -18.83 -5.94
N ASP A 377 -9.21 -19.01 -4.64
CA ASP A 377 -10.21 -18.85 -3.58
C ASP A 377 -10.69 -17.40 -3.41
N SER A 378 -9.87 -16.43 -3.84
CA SER A 378 -10.20 -15.01 -3.84
C SER A 378 -10.87 -14.54 -5.14
N GLY A 379 -11.06 -15.44 -6.12
CA GLY A 379 -11.71 -15.14 -7.39
C GLY A 379 -10.74 -14.88 -8.54
N HIS A 380 -9.45 -15.14 -8.35
CA HIS A 380 -8.39 -15.03 -9.37
C HIS A 380 -7.94 -16.44 -9.78
N PRO A 381 -8.53 -17.04 -10.84
CA PRO A 381 -8.16 -18.38 -11.27
C PRO A 381 -6.71 -18.42 -11.76
N ASP A 382 -6.03 -19.53 -11.48
CA ASP A 382 -4.67 -19.74 -11.94
C ASP A 382 -4.58 -19.60 -13.46
N HIS A 383 -3.55 -18.89 -13.93
CA HIS A 383 -3.32 -18.65 -15.35
C HIS A 383 -1.84 -18.48 -15.68
N ASP A 384 -1.50 -18.90 -16.91
CA ASP A 384 -0.18 -18.75 -17.53
C ASP A 384 -0.38 -18.30 -18.98
N ILE A 385 -0.01 -17.04 -19.28
CA ILE A 385 -0.34 -16.41 -20.57
C ILE A 385 0.85 -15.60 -21.08
N ASP A 386 1.17 -15.77 -22.37
CA ASP A 386 2.17 -14.93 -23.04
C ASP A 386 1.52 -13.63 -23.51
N GLU A 387 2.09 -12.50 -23.09
CA GLU A 387 1.65 -11.17 -23.50
C GLU A 387 2.82 -10.33 -24.05
N ARG A 388 2.50 -9.16 -24.54
CA ARG A 388 3.49 -8.21 -25.04
C ARG A 388 3.33 -6.86 -24.33
N VAL A 389 4.40 -6.38 -23.73
CA VAL A 389 4.45 -5.05 -23.11
C VAL A 389 4.17 -3.97 -24.16
N GLY A 390 3.28 -3.04 -23.88
CA GLY A 390 3.03 -1.90 -24.76
C GLY A 390 4.09 -0.83 -24.59
N THR A 391 3.91 0.03 -23.59
CA THR A 391 4.85 1.10 -23.25
C THR A 391 5.36 0.92 -21.83
N VAL A 392 6.55 1.44 -21.57
CA VAL A 392 7.14 1.54 -20.23
C VAL A 392 7.15 3.01 -19.82
N ALA A 393 6.71 3.30 -18.61
CA ALA A 393 6.68 4.65 -18.09
C ALA A 393 7.05 4.69 -16.59
N SER A 394 7.60 5.79 -16.14
CA SER A 394 7.78 6.09 -14.71
C SER A 394 6.50 6.72 -14.19
N PRO A 395 5.83 6.13 -13.18
CA PRO A 395 4.65 6.73 -12.58
C PRO A 395 5.03 7.97 -11.75
N LEU A 396 4.17 8.98 -11.75
CA LEU A 396 4.24 10.11 -10.82
C LEU A 396 2.82 10.38 -10.34
N GLY A 397 2.38 9.67 -9.31
CA GLY A 397 0.98 9.57 -8.96
C GLY A 397 0.15 9.04 -10.15
N ALA A 398 -0.86 9.77 -10.57
CA ALA A 398 -1.67 9.42 -11.74
C ALA A 398 -0.99 9.70 -13.10
N ALA A 399 0.07 10.51 -13.14
CA ALA A 399 0.77 10.85 -14.39
C ALA A 399 1.80 9.78 -14.76
N LEU A 400 1.88 9.46 -16.04
CA LEU A 400 2.85 8.51 -16.59
C LEU A 400 3.89 9.24 -17.45
N ARG A 401 5.16 9.14 -17.09
CA ARG A 401 6.28 9.73 -17.82
C ARG A 401 6.96 8.64 -18.66
N PRO A 402 6.92 8.68 -20.00
CA PRO A 402 7.53 7.65 -20.83
C PRO A 402 9.01 7.45 -20.51
N GLN A 403 9.45 6.20 -20.44
CA GLN A 403 10.86 5.82 -20.31
C GLN A 403 11.17 4.66 -21.24
N PRO A 404 12.45 4.49 -21.68
CA PRO A 404 12.82 3.47 -22.67
C PRO A 404 12.76 2.06 -22.11
N GLU A 405 13.10 1.89 -20.84
CA GLU A 405 13.16 0.62 -20.13
C GLU A 405 13.03 0.84 -18.63
N ALA A 406 12.74 -0.24 -17.88
CA ALA A 406 12.84 -0.29 -16.42
C ALA A 406 13.73 -1.46 -16.03
N ARG A 407 14.66 -1.23 -15.10
CA ARG A 407 15.66 -2.22 -14.66
C ARG A 407 15.32 -2.78 -13.29
N ALA A 408 15.98 -3.86 -12.94
CA ALA A 408 15.94 -4.42 -11.58
C ALA A 408 16.04 -3.30 -10.55
N GLY A 409 15.18 -3.37 -9.54
CA GLY A 409 15.07 -2.33 -8.52
C GLY A 409 14.06 -1.22 -8.82
N ASP A 410 13.67 -0.97 -10.06
CA ASP A 410 12.77 0.13 -10.41
C ASP A 410 11.29 -0.27 -10.25
N ILE A 411 10.42 0.74 -10.11
CA ILE A 411 8.97 0.60 -10.16
C ILE A 411 8.48 1.37 -11.38
N CYS A 412 7.81 0.69 -12.30
CA CYS A 412 7.36 1.25 -13.55
C CYS A 412 5.87 0.96 -13.81
N ALA A 413 5.30 1.70 -14.75
CA ALA A 413 3.98 1.44 -15.31
C ALA A 413 4.12 0.79 -16.68
N LEU A 414 3.43 -0.33 -16.87
CA LEU A 414 3.33 -1.06 -18.13
C LEU A 414 1.92 -0.97 -18.68
N THR A 415 1.78 -0.83 -20.01
CA THR A 415 0.48 -0.80 -20.67
C THR A 415 0.27 -2.01 -21.57
N LYS A 416 -0.98 -2.25 -21.96
CA LYS A 416 -1.40 -3.32 -22.88
C LYS A 416 -1.19 -4.76 -22.38
N LEU A 417 -1.00 -4.96 -21.11
CA LEU A 417 -1.10 -6.28 -20.49
C LEU A 417 -2.58 -6.54 -20.20
N ALA A 418 -3.22 -7.32 -21.07
CA ALA A 418 -4.69 -7.45 -21.05
C ALA A 418 -5.19 -8.39 -19.95
N HIS A 419 -4.37 -9.37 -19.56
CA HIS A 419 -4.73 -10.39 -18.57
C HIS A 419 -3.97 -10.24 -17.25
N ALA A 420 -2.87 -9.46 -17.23
CA ALA A 420 -2.11 -9.26 -16.00
C ALA A 420 -2.98 -8.61 -14.91
N GLU A 421 -3.03 -9.21 -13.74
CA GLU A 421 -3.77 -8.79 -12.56
C GLU A 421 -2.83 -8.38 -11.42
N THR A 422 -3.36 -7.75 -10.39
CA THR A 422 -2.57 -7.41 -9.20
C THR A 422 -2.15 -8.70 -8.48
N GLY A 423 -0.85 -8.86 -8.26
CA GLY A 423 -0.24 -10.06 -7.67
C GLY A 423 0.45 -10.99 -8.68
N ASP A 424 0.25 -10.77 -9.98
CA ASP A 424 0.85 -11.62 -11.01
C ASP A 424 2.35 -11.39 -11.17
N THR A 425 3.05 -12.46 -11.51
CA THR A 425 4.47 -12.46 -11.86
C THR A 425 4.65 -12.28 -13.37
N LEU A 426 5.54 -11.37 -13.75
CA LEU A 426 6.01 -11.19 -15.11
C LEU A 426 7.43 -11.74 -15.23
N SER A 427 7.66 -12.60 -16.21
CA SER A 427 8.95 -13.26 -16.42
C SER A 427 9.29 -13.40 -17.89
N ASP A 428 10.49 -13.95 -18.19
CA ASP A 428 10.86 -14.25 -19.55
C ASP A 428 9.98 -15.35 -20.11
N ARG A 429 9.48 -15.15 -21.34
CA ARG A 429 8.63 -16.11 -22.04
C ARG A 429 9.24 -17.50 -22.14
N ASP A 430 10.54 -17.58 -22.42
CA ASP A 430 11.23 -18.85 -22.65
C ASP A 430 11.72 -19.52 -21.34
N ASN A 431 11.61 -18.80 -20.20
CA ASN A 431 11.97 -19.29 -18.87
C ASN A 431 10.99 -18.75 -17.82
N PRO A 432 9.75 -19.23 -17.81
CA PRO A 432 8.74 -18.75 -16.89
C PRO A 432 9.12 -18.94 -15.42
N LEU A 433 8.90 -17.92 -14.62
CA LEU A 433 9.11 -17.88 -13.18
C LEU A 433 7.82 -17.47 -12.50
N LEU A 434 7.63 -17.92 -11.26
CA LEU A 434 6.49 -17.61 -10.42
C LEU A 434 6.96 -17.18 -9.05
N MET A 435 6.59 -15.99 -8.62
CA MET A 435 6.82 -15.51 -7.26
C MET A 435 5.71 -16.03 -6.36
N ARG A 436 6.05 -16.32 -5.10
CA ARG A 436 5.05 -16.69 -4.13
C ARG A 436 4.04 -15.55 -3.96
N ALA A 437 2.76 -15.87 -4.13
CA ALA A 437 1.68 -14.90 -3.92
C ALA A 437 1.70 -14.36 -2.50
N TRP A 438 1.47 -13.07 -2.35
CA TRP A 438 1.29 -12.44 -1.05
C TRP A 438 -0.10 -12.77 -0.49
N GLN A 439 -0.19 -12.91 0.81
CA GLN A 439 -1.47 -13.19 1.45
C GLN A 439 -2.23 -11.87 1.67
N MET A 440 -3.45 -11.81 1.18
CA MET A 440 -4.40 -10.77 1.52
C MET A 440 -5.27 -11.20 2.70
N PRO A 441 -5.68 -10.28 3.59
CA PRO A 441 -6.68 -10.61 4.59
C PRO A 441 -8.02 -10.88 3.93
N ASP A 442 -8.79 -11.80 4.49
CA ASP A 442 -10.13 -12.11 4.00
C ASP A 442 -11.08 -10.93 4.19
N PRO A 443 -11.84 -10.54 3.14
CA PRO A 443 -12.86 -9.51 3.27
C PRO A 443 -14.01 -10.00 4.16
N THR A 444 -14.45 -9.15 5.10
CA THR A 444 -15.40 -9.53 6.15
C THR A 444 -16.78 -8.91 6.00
N LEU A 445 -16.92 -7.86 5.17
CA LEU A 445 -18.19 -7.15 4.97
C LEU A 445 -18.88 -7.58 3.68
N PRO A 446 -19.97 -8.36 3.73
CA PRO A 446 -20.77 -8.71 2.56
C PRO A 446 -21.76 -7.58 2.22
N VAL A 447 -21.75 -7.12 0.97
CA VAL A 447 -22.68 -6.13 0.44
C VAL A 447 -23.41 -6.71 -0.77
N ALA A 448 -24.71 -6.93 -0.66
CA ALA A 448 -25.53 -7.39 -1.79
C ALA A 448 -25.80 -6.21 -2.72
N ILE A 449 -25.55 -6.38 -4.02
CA ILE A 449 -25.79 -5.36 -5.03
C ILE A 449 -26.72 -5.87 -6.14
N VAL A 450 -27.45 -4.93 -6.71
CA VAL A 450 -28.28 -5.16 -7.90
C VAL A 450 -28.05 -4.05 -8.91
N ALA A 451 -28.11 -4.36 -10.19
CA ALA A 451 -28.05 -3.33 -11.23
C ALA A 451 -29.27 -2.39 -11.10
N HIS A 452 -29.04 -1.09 -11.18
CA HIS A 452 -30.11 -0.09 -11.11
C HIS A 452 -31.09 -0.20 -12.28
N SER A 453 -30.60 -0.58 -13.45
CA SER A 453 -31.42 -0.76 -14.66
C SER A 453 -30.94 -1.99 -15.44
N LYS A 454 -31.80 -2.44 -16.41
CA LYS A 454 -31.43 -3.54 -17.30
C LYS A 454 -30.22 -3.21 -18.19
N ALA A 455 -30.04 -1.96 -18.55
CA ALA A 455 -28.88 -1.51 -19.31
C ALA A 455 -27.56 -1.56 -18.48
N ASP A 456 -27.67 -1.41 -17.16
CA ASP A 456 -26.55 -1.57 -16.24
C ASP A 456 -26.22 -3.05 -16.02
N GLU A 457 -27.23 -3.95 -16.02
CA GLU A 457 -27.06 -5.40 -15.86
C GLU A 457 -26.13 -5.99 -16.93
N ASP A 458 -26.30 -5.58 -18.20
CA ASP A 458 -25.49 -6.05 -19.32
C ASP A 458 -24.00 -5.67 -19.19
N LYS A 459 -23.67 -4.57 -18.47
CA LYS A 459 -22.31 -4.07 -18.28
C LYS A 459 -21.71 -4.49 -16.96
N LEU A 460 -22.55 -4.85 -15.98
CA LEU A 460 -22.13 -5.07 -14.59
C LEU A 460 -21.06 -6.17 -14.47
N SER A 461 -21.25 -7.30 -15.15
CA SER A 461 -20.30 -8.41 -15.09
C SER A 461 -18.91 -8.01 -15.57
N THR A 462 -18.81 -7.24 -16.65
CA THR A 462 -17.52 -6.75 -17.17
C THR A 462 -16.88 -5.72 -16.24
N ALA A 463 -17.67 -4.84 -15.64
CA ALA A 463 -17.17 -3.85 -14.70
C ALA A 463 -16.65 -4.51 -13.41
N LEU A 464 -17.38 -5.51 -12.90
CA LEU A 464 -16.97 -6.28 -11.72
C LEU A 464 -15.71 -7.10 -11.97
N ALA A 465 -15.58 -7.76 -13.12
CA ALA A 465 -14.35 -8.48 -13.46
C ALA A 465 -13.12 -7.56 -13.50
N ARG A 466 -13.27 -6.30 -13.94
CA ARG A 466 -12.21 -5.30 -13.89
C ARG A 466 -11.87 -4.88 -12.47
N LEU A 467 -12.87 -4.69 -11.61
CA LEU A 467 -12.62 -4.35 -10.19
C LEU A 467 -11.89 -5.48 -9.47
N VAL A 468 -12.29 -6.74 -9.68
CA VAL A 468 -11.61 -7.91 -9.10
C VAL A 468 -10.15 -7.96 -9.53
N ALA A 469 -9.87 -7.77 -10.83
CA ALA A 469 -8.49 -7.76 -11.36
C ALA A 469 -7.63 -6.59 -10.80
N GLU A 470 -8.26 -5.49 -10.37
CA GLU A 470 -7.58 -4.33 -9.77
C GLU A 470 -7.31 -4.50 -8.28
N ASP A 471 -8.19 -5.19 -7.55
CA ASP A 471 -8.19 -5.22 -6.09
C ASP A 471 -8.36 -6.65 -5.55
N PRO A 472 -7.25 -7.32 -5.21
CA PRO A 472 -7.28 -8.68 -4.67
C PRO A 472 -7.80 -8.77 -3.22
N SER A 473 -8.09 -7.64 -2.55
CA SER A 473 -8.69 -7.62 -1.22
C SER A 473 -10.22 -7.69 -1.23
N MET A 474 -10.84 -7.67 -2.42
CA MET A 474 -12.28 -7.91 -2.58
C MET A 474 -12.56 -9.30 -3.13
N ARG A 475 -13.76 -9.81 -2.87
CA ARG A 475 -14.25 -11.04 -3.49
C ARG A 475 -15.67 -10.87 -4.00
N LEU A 476 -15.92 -11.41 -5.18
CA LEU A 476 -17.26 -11.45 -5.78
C LEU A 476 -17.86 -12.85 -5.60
N GLU A 477 -19.08 -12.92 -5.10
CA GLU A 477 -19.82 -14.18 -4.89
C GLU A 477 -21.24 -14.08 -5.44
N VAL A 478 -21.67 -15.10 -6.17
CA VAL A 478 -23.09 -15.30 -6.45
C VAL A 478 -23.61 -16.33 -5.46
N ASN A 479 -24.42 -15.88 -4.48
CA ASN A 479 -24.93 -16.76 -3.46
C ASN A 479 -25.90 -17.80 -4.06
N ALA A 480 -25.53 -19.07 -4.01
CA ALA A 480 -26.29 -20.15 -4.63
C ALA A 480 -27.71 -20.34 -4.05
N GLY A 481 -27.94 -19.96 -2.78
CA GLY A 481 -29.23 -20.11 -2.11
C GLY A 481 -30.19 -18.95 -2.34
N THR A 482 -29.67 -17.72 -2.47
CA THR A 482 -30.48 -16.49 -2.63
C THR A 482 -30.41 -15.92 -4.02
N SER A 483 -29.49 -16.38 -4.87
CA SER A 483 -29.16 -15.85 -6.18
C SER A 483 -28.76 -14.37 -6.15
N GLN A 484 -28.34 -13.85 -4.99
CA GLN A 484 -27.84 -12.50 -4.85
C GLN A 484 -26.38 -12.42 -5.29
N LEU A 485 -26.04 -11.33 -5.95
CA LEU A 485 -24.67 -10.93 -6.21
C LEU A 485 -24.14 -10.17 -4.99
N VAL A 486 -23.09 -10.68 -4.38
CA VAL A 486 -22.52 -10.18 -3.13
C VAL A 486 -21.08 -9.76 -3.37
N LEU A 487 -20.77 -8.50 -3.03
CA LEU A 487 -19.40 -7.99 -2.91
C LEU A 487 -18.94 -8.20 -1.48
N TRP A 488 -17.86 -8.94 -1.30
CA TRP A 488 -17.17 -9.03 -0.04
C TRP A 488 -16.10 -7.94 0.00
N CYS A 489 -16.18 -7.07 0.98
CA CYS A 489 -15.34 -5.88 1.14
C CYS A 489 -14.59 -5.93 2.48
N MET A 490 -13.51 -5.17 2.60
CA MET A 490 -12.76 -5.06 3.86
C MET A 490 -13.53 -4.26 4.91
N GLY A 491 -14.32 -3.25 4.50
CA GLY A 491 -15.12 -2.42 5.37
C GLY A 491 -16.07 -1.50 4.57
N GLU A 492 -16.79 -0.62 5.27
CA GLU A 492 -17.80 0.26 4.68
C GLU A 492 -17.19 1.27 3.68
N ALA A 493 -16.05 1.86 4.04
CA ALA A 493 -15.38 2.81 3.14
C ALA A 493 -14.87 2.12 1.86
N HIS A 494 -14.43 0.86 1.95
CA HIS A 494 -14.06 0.07 0.77
C HIS A 494 -15.28 -0.19 -0.11
N ALA A 495 -16.42 -0.59 0.46
CA ALA A 495 -17.67 -0.81 -0.28
C ALA A 495 -18.13 0.47 -1.00
N ASP A 496 -18.09 1.61 -0.33
CA ASP A 496 -18.46 2.91 -0.91
C ASP A 496 -17.56 3.27 -2.10
N VAL A 497 -16.25 3.02 -2.00
CA VAL A 497 -15.29 3.24 -3.10
C VAL A 497 -15.58 2.34 -4.28
N LEU A 498 -15.87 1.06 -4.06
CA LEU A 498 -16.21 0.11 -5.14
C LEU A 498 -17.49 0.50 -5.87
N VAL A 499 -18.53 0.88 -5.12
CA VAL A 499 -19.81 1.39 -5.70
C VAL A 499 -19.59 2.70 -6.46
N ASP A 500 -18.78 3.60 -5.93
CA ASP A 500 -18.43 4.84 -6.63
C ASP A 500 -17.68 4.58 -7.94
N ARG A 501 -16.71 3.66 -7.94
CA ARG A 501 -15.97 3.25 -9.16
C ARG A 501 -16.89 2.64 -10.20
N LEU A 502 -17.82 1.75 -9.80
CA LEU A 502 -18.84 1.21 -10.72
C LEU A 502 -19.61 2.34 -11.40
N ARG A 503 -20.08 3.31 -10.63
CA ARG A 503 -20.91 4.42 -11.15
C ARG A 503 -20.11 5.42 -11.97
N ASN A 504 -19.02 5.94 -11.42
CA ASN A 504 -18.33 7.11 -11.97
C ASN A 504 -17.21 6.76 -12.96
N ARG A 505 -16.61 5.57 -12.83
CA ARG A 505 -15.52 5.14 -13.70
C ARG A 505 -15.97 4.17 -14.79
N PHE A 506 -16.85 3.22 -14.45
CA PHE A 506 -17.35 2.22 -15.40
C PHE A 506 -18.72 2.56 -15.99
N GLY A 507 -19.40 3.58 -15.47
CA GLY A 507 -20.70 4.02 -15.95
C GLY A 507 -21.80 2.99 -15.71
N VAL A 508 -21.74 2.25 -14.61
CA VAL A 508 -22.68 1.21 -14.18
C VAL A 508 -23.28 1.61 -12.84
N ALA A 509 -24.57 1.94 -12.82
CA ALA A 509 -25.26 2.24 -11.59
C ALA A 509 -25.72 0.95 -10.91
N VAL A 510 -25.45 0.85 -9.60
CA VAL A 510 -25.90 -0.25 -8.75
C VAL A 510 -26.60 0.29 -7.52
N ASP A 511 -27.58 -0.48 -7.02
CA ASP A 511 -28.25 -0.24 -5.75
C ASP A 511 -27.81 -1.32 -4.75
N GLN A 512 -27.64 -0.94 -3.49
CA GLN A 512 -27.42 -1.89 -2.41
C GLN A 512 -28.76 -2.53 -2.03
N ALA A 513 -28.77 -3.83 -1.88
CA ALA A 513 -29.93 -4.61 -1.48
C ALA A 513 -29.73 -5.21 -0.09
N GLU A 514 -30.82 -5.52 0.59
CA GLU A 514 -30.75 -6.25 1.85
C GLU A 514 -30.14 -7.63 1.63
N LEU A 515 -29.13 -7.97 2.42
CA LEU A 515 -28.47 -9.27 2.36
C LEU A 515 -29.41 -10.36 2.87
N ARG A 516 -29.70 -11.32 2.03
CA ARG A 516 -30.55 -12.47 2.38
C ARG A 516 -29.69 -13.64 2.85
N LEU A 517 -29.96 -14.15 4.02
CA LEU A 517 -29.33 -15.37 4.51
C LEU A 517 -29.95 -16.60 3.80
N PRO A 518 -29.13 -17.53 3.29
CA PRO A 518 -29.61 -18.74 2.63
C PRO A 518 -30.13 -19.75 3.67
N LEU A 519 -31.19 -19.37 4.38
CA LEU A 519 -31.81 -20.24 5.37
C LEU A 519 -32.45 -21.44 4.66
N ARG A 520 -32.32 -22.60 5.27
CA ARG A 520 -32.94 -23.83 4.81
C ARG A 520 -33.77 -24.42 5.94
N GLU A 521 -34.91 -24.96 5.56
CA GLU A 521 -35.73 -25.70 6.49
C GLU A 521 -35.20 -27.12 6.67
N THR A 522 -35.45 -27.71 7.85
CA THR A 522 -35.11 -29.08 8.15
C THR A 522 -36.23 -29.74 8.96
N PHE A 523 -36.27 -31.06 8.95
CA PHE A 523 -37.22 -31.85 9.75
C PHE A 523 -36.63 -32.17 11.10
N LEU A 524 -37.45 -32.07 12.16
CA LEU A 524 -37.04 -32.45 13.50
C LEU A 524 -37.52 -33.88 13.88
N ARG A 525 -38.50 -34.39 13.12
CA ARG A 525 -39.12 -35.71 13.37
C ARG A 525 -39.48 -36.35 12.05
N PRO A 526 -39.53 -37.70 11.99
CA PRO A 526 -40.12 -38.42 10.88
C PRO A 526 -41.56 -37.97 10.66
N SER A 527 -41.96 -37.85 9.42
CA SER A 527 -43.30 -37.44 9.00
C SER A 527 -43.71 -38.16 7.72
N SER A 528 -45.00 -38.28 7.48
CA SER A 528 -45.51 -38.88 6.26
C SER A 528 -46.55 -37.97 5.60
N GLY A 529 -46.61 -38.03 4.28
CA GLY A 529 -47.58 -37.27 3.50
C GLY A 529 -48.09 -38.03 2.28
N LEU A 530 -49.37 -37.84 1.95
CA LEU A 530 -50.00 -38.37 0.74
C LEU A 530 -50.14 -37.28 -0.30
N GLY A 531 -49.34 -37.36 -1.39
CA GLY A 531 -49.46 -36.50 -2.56
C GLY A 531 -50.52 -37.07 -3.53
N ARG A 532 -51.50 -36.25 -3.92
CA ARG A 532 -52.56 -36.67 -4.83
C ARG A 532 -52.76 -35.60 -5.90
N ASN A 533 -52.52 -35.96 -7.16
CA ASN A 533 -52.81 -35.10 -8.31
C ASN A 533 -53.79 -35.85 -9.25
N ILE A 534 -55.04 -35.48 -9.18
CA ILE A 534 -56.11 -36.06 -10.03
C ILE A 534 -56.75 -34.88 -10.75
N LYS A 535 -56.53 -34.76 -12.07
CA LYS A 535 -57.13 -33.76 -12.91
C LYS A 535 -57.81 -34.45 -14.11
N GLN A 536 -59.04 -34.16 -14.34
CA GLN A 536 -59.79 -34.66 -15.47
C GLN A 536 -60.36 -33.47 -16.23
N SER A 537 -59.77 -33.14 -17.39
CA SER A 537 -60.25 -32.11 -18.30
C SER A 537 -60.14 -32.65 -19.72
N GLY A 538 -61.30 -32.93 -20.34
CA GLY A 538 -61.42 -33.13 -21.77
C GLY A 538 -60.60 -34.29 -22.38
N GLY A 539 -60.84 -35.52 -22.01
CA GLY A 539 -60.34 -36.71 -22.70
C GLY A 539 -59.00 -37.29 -22.30
N HIS A 540 -58.11 -36.54 -21.66
CA HIS A 540 -56.82 -37.02 -21.09
C HIS A 540 -56.78 -36.68 -19.61
N GLY A 541 -57.10 -37.63 -18.73
CA GLY A 541 -57.01 -37.48 -17.28
C GLY A 541 -55.57 -37.65 -16.79
N GLN A 542 -55.14 -36.79 -15.87
CA GLN A 542 -53.89 -36.99 -15.11
C GLN A 542 -54.22 -37.64 -13.77
N TYR A 543 -53.57 -38.74 -13.47
CA TYR A 543 -53.70 -39.45 -12.21
C TYR A 543 -52.33 -39.77 -11.64
N GLY A 544 -52.04 -39.25 -10.46
CA GLY A 544 -50.84 -39.59 -9.69
C GLY A 544 -51.14 -39.56 -8.20
N VAL A 545 -50.87 -40.62 -7.54
CA VAL A 545 -50.97 -40.74 -6.05
C VAL A 545 -49.66 -41.35 -5.54
N CYS A 546 -49.05 -40.69 -4.58
CA CYS A 546 -47.80 -41.13 -3.98
C CYS A 546 -47.83 -40.82 -2.49
N GLN A 547 -47.51 -41.81 -1.67
CA GLN A 547 -47.27 -41.63 -0.24
C GLN A 547 -45.76 -41.58 0.01
N LEU A 548 -45.32 -40.57 0.74
CA LEU A 548 -43.93 -40.35 1.11
C LEU A 548 -43.78 -40.39 2.62
N GLU A 549 -42.70 -40.96 3.06
CA GLU A 549 -42.19 -40.84 4.42
C GLU A 549 -40.89 -40.08 4.36
N VAL A 550 -40.73 -39.06 5.20
CA VAL A 550 -39.50 -38.27 5.32
C VAL A 550 -38.97 -38.40 6.73
N GLU A 551 -37.69 -38.62 6.86
CA GLU A 551 -37.01 -38.71 8.16
C GLU A 551 -35.72 -37.88 8.14
N PRO A 552 -35.35 -37.25 9.30
CA PRO A 552 -34.12 -36.46 9.36
C PRO A 552 -32.91 -37.41 9.31
N LEU A 553 -31.92 -37.04 8.50
CA LEU A 553 -30.61 -37.68 8.47
C LEU A 553 -29.64 -36.90 9.39
N PRO A 554 -28.52 -37.50 9.79
CA PRO A 554 -27.46 -36.78 10.50
C PRO A 554 -26.98 -35.58 9.73
N PRO A 555 -26.56 -34.47 10.39
CA PRO A 555 -26.02 -33.28 9.71
C PRO A 555 -24.89 -33.65 8.74
N GLY A 556 -24.95 -33.10 7.50
CA GLY A 556 -23.97 -33.38 6.46
C GLY A 556 -24.22 -34.64 5.60
N SER A 557 -25.21 -35.48 5.93
CA SER A 557 -25.53 -36.71 5.14
C SER A 557 -26.17 -36.41 3.78
N GLY A 558 -26.57 -35.18 3.51
CA GLY A 558 -27.20 -34.80 2.25
C GLY A 558 -28.61 -35.36 2.08
N PHE A 559 -28.92 -35.88 0.90
CA PHE A 559 -30.22 -36.41 0.53
C PHE A 559 -30.10 -37.89 0.17
N GLU A 560 -30.96 -38.73 0.77
CA GLU A 560 -31.08 -40.13 0.46
C GLU A 560 -32.51 -40.45 0.01
N PHE A 561 -32.66 -41.17 -1.11
CA PHE A 561 -33.96 -41.65 -1.59
C PHE A 561 -34.04 -43.16 -1.50
N VAL A 562 -35.02 -43.63 -0.79
CA VAL A 562 -35.24 -45.09 -0.56
C VAL A 562 -36.60 -45.48 -1.15
N ASP A 563 -36.58 -46.44 -2.08
CA ASP A 563 -37.79 -47.05 -2.64
C ASP A 563 -38.27 -48.21 -1.72
N ARG A 564 -39.43 -48.03 -1.09
CA ARG A 564 -40.11 -49.06 -0.26
C ARG A 564 -41.37 -49.62 -0.93
N ILE A 565 -41.52 -49.48 -2.26
CA ILE A 565 -42.73 -49.93 -2.95
C ILE A 565 -42.79 -51.43 -3.03
N VAL A 566 -43.90 -52.00 -2.60
CA VAL A 566 -44.20 -53.45 -2.65
C VAL A 566 -45.35 -53.69 -3.61
N GLY A 567 -45.24 -54.72 -4.45
CA GLY A 567 -46.31 -55.16 -5.33
C GLY A 567 -46.59 -54.29 -6.55
N GLY A 568 -45.68 -53.33 -6.89
CA GLY A 568 -45.79 -52.52 -8.11
C GLY A 568 -46.90 -51.47 -8.08
N VAL A 569 -47.32 -51.03 -6.90
CA VAL A 569 -48.39 -50.02 -6.71
C VAL A 569 -48.05 -48.69 -7.38
N VAL A 570 -46.79 -48.33 -7.42
CA VAL A 570 -46.25 -47.26 -8.31
C VAL A 570 -45.37 -47.94 -9.35
N PRO A 571 -45.67 -47.83 -10.65
CA PRO A 571 -44.84 -48.44 -11.69
C PRO A 571 -43.41 -47.90 -11.67
N ARG A 572 -42.43 -48.81 -11.78
CA ARG A 572 -40.98 -48.46 -11.70
C ARG A 572 -40.54 -47.27 -12.53
N GLN A 573 -41.16 -47.12 -13.70
CA GLN A 573 -40.86 -45.98 -14.61
C GLN A 573 -41.17 -44.59 -14.04
N PHE A 574 -42.01 -44.48 -13.00
CA PHE A 574 -42.38 -43.23 -12.36
C PHE A 574 -41.63 -42.95 -11.05
N ILE A 575 -40.88 -43.89 -10.52
CA ILE A 575 -40.07 -43.71 -9.29
C ILE A 575 -39.06 -42.58 -9.43
N PRO A 576 -38.28 -42.47 -10.56
CA PRO A 576 -37.38 -41.35 -10.75
C PRO A 576 -38.09 -39.99 -10.80
N SER A 577 -39.38 -39.97 -11.26
CA SER A 577 -40.16 -38.72 -11.28
C SER A 577 -40.58 -38.30 -9.87
N VAL A 578 -40.82 -39.28 -8.97
CA VAL A 578 -41.10 -39.00 -7.56
C VAL A 578 -39.88 -38.45 -6.88
N GLU A 579 -38.71 -39.06 -7.07
CA GLU A 579 -37.43 -38.59 -6.53
C GLU A 579 -37.11 -37.16 -6.99
N LYS A 580 -37.26 -36.88 -8.29
CA LYS A 580 -37.07 -35.56 -8.84
C LYS A 580 -38.03 -34.52 -8.25
N GLY A 581 -39.25 -34.92 -7.91
CA GLY A 581 -40.24 -34.03 -7.31
C GLY A 581 -40.01 -33.78 -5.81
N VAL A 582 -39.26 -34.64 -5.13
CA VAL A 582 -38.90 -34.48 -3.72
C VAL A 582 -37.62 -33.60 -3.58
N ARG A 583 -36.68 -33.76 -4.48
CA ARG A 583 -35.48 -32.88 -4.56
C ARG A 583 -35.89 -31.43 -4.94
#